data_b6147c5914f20f98cf9990e497d9c8c0
#
_entry.id   b6147c5914f20f98cf9990e497d9c8c0
#
_cell.length_a   1.000
_cell.length_b   1.000
_cell.length_c   1.000
_cell.angle_alpha   90.00
_cell.angle_beta   90.00
_cell.angle_gamma   90.00
#
_symmetry.space_group_name_H-M   'P 1'
#
loop_
_entity.id
_entity.type
_entity.pdbx_description
1 polymer ?
#
loop_
_entity_poly.entity_id
_entity_poly.type
_entity_poly.pdbx_seq_one_letter_code
_entity_poly.pdbx_strand_id
1 'polypeptide(L)'
;MLTHEDKELLAKKGITEKQIEEQLACFEKGFPYLQLAAAASVDNNGIMIADADAQKKYLAAWDAYKDSDKKIVKFVPASGAASRMFKNLFEFLGADYDVPTTSFEKKFFDHIHSFAFYNDLNAACLDNTGKDIEALLSEHNYKAVVANLLESAGLNYGSLPKGLLKFHRYADGVRTPLEEHLVEGALYAAGKTGKVNVHFTVSGEHRALFQKLVDAKAAEYTQKYGVEYNISFSEQKASTDTIAADMENKPFRDNGKLLFRPGGHGALIENLNDLDADIVFIKNIDNVVPDRLKDDTVTYKKLLAGVLVTLQKQAFDYLELLDSGHYSHDQLETIIRFVQQQLRCRKSDIKDLEDADLVIYLRKKLNRPMRVCGMVKNVGEPGGGPFLAYNPDGTVSLQILESSQIDMNDPEKKAMFEKGTHFNPVDLVCAVRDYKGNKFNLLQYVDKATGFISYKSKNGKDLKALELPGLWNGSMSDWITIFVEVPLSTFNPVKTVNDLL
;
A
#
# COMPACT_ATOMS: atom_id res chain seq x y z
N MET A 1 15.41 -0.45 -33.20
CA MET A 1 14.99 0.88 -33.68
C MET A 1 13.48 0.94 -33.58
N LEU A 2 12.92 2.00 -33.00
CA LEU A 2 11.48 2.20 -32.87
C LEU A 2 10.87 2.55 -34.24
N THR A 3 9.73 1.93 -34.57
CA THR A 3 8.98 2.26 -35.77
C THR A 3 8.14 3.53 -35.60
N HIS A 4 7.52 4.01 -36.67
CA HIS A 4 6.61 5.15 -36.59
C HIS A 4 5.39 4.84 -35.69
N GLU A 5 4.81 3.64 -35.85
CA GLU A 5 3.70 3.16 -35.02
C GLU A 5 4.09 3.04 -33.52
N ASP A 6 5.34 2.64 -33.23
CA ASP A 6 5.84 2.61 -31.85
C ASP A 6 5.86 4.02 -31.24
N LYS A 7 6.34 5.02 -32.01
CA LYS A 7 6.38 6.41 -31.55
C LYS A 7 4.99 7.00 -31.29
N GLU A 8 4.03 6.66 -32.14
CA GLU A 8 2.61 7.05 -31.93
C GLU A 8 2.04 6.40 -30.66
N LEU A 9 2.34 5.11 -30.42
CA LEU A 9 1.92 4.41 -29.21
C LEU A 9 2.52 5.04 -27.96
N LEU A 10 3.82 5.38 -27.99
CA LEU A 10 4.50 6.06 -26.90
C LEU A 10 3.87 7.42 -26.63
N ALA A 11 3.64 8.24 -27.66
CA ALA A 11 3.01 9.56 -27.52
C ALA A 11 1.62 9.44 -26.89
N LYS A 12 0.81 8.46 -27.34
CA LYS A 12 -0.53 8.19 -26.76
C LYS A 12 -0.47 7.82 -25.28
N LYS A 13 0.58 7.11 -24.85
CA LYS A 13 0.79 6.74 -23.44
C LYS A 13 1.45 7.86 -22.61
N GLY A 14 2.01 8.86 -23.24
CA GLY A 14 2.81 9.88 -22.55
C GLY A 14 4.19 9.36 -22.12
N ILE A 15 4.74 8.37 -22.83
CA ILE A 15 6.06 7.77 -22.59
C ILE A 15 7.06 8.34 -23.61
N THR A 16 8.24 8.75 -23.16
CA THR A 16 9.31 9.24 -24.04
C THR A 16 10.22 8.12 -24.53
N GLU A 17 10.88 8.31 -25.69
CA GLU A 17 11.89 7.38 -26.19
C GLU A 17 13.02 7.18 -25.16
N LYS A 18 13.42 8.25 -24.46
CA LYS A 18 14.44 8.20 -23.42
C LYS A 18 14.03 7.26 -22.26
N GLN A 19 12.77 7.30 -21.83
CA GLN A 19 12.28 6.37 -20.81
C GLN A 19 12.37 4.90 -21.27
N ILE A 20 12.10 4.63 -22.54
CA ILE A 20 12.26 3.28 -23.09
C ILE A 20 13.72 2.85 -23.07
N GLU A 21 14.65 3.72 -23.48
CA GLU A 21 16.08 3.44 -23.44
C GLU A 21 16.57 3.17 -22.01
N GLU A 22 16.13 3.98 -21.04
CA GLU A 22 16.43 3.79 -19.62
C GLU A 22 15.89 2.45 -19.10
N GLN A 23 14.65 2.09 -19.46
CA GLN A 23 14.04 0.82 -19.05
C GLN A 23 14.74 -0.39 -19.68
N LEU A 24 15.09 -0.32 -20.94
CA LEU A 24 15.85 -1.39 -21.62
C LEU A 24 17.23 -1.57 -21.00
N ALA A 25 17.90 -0.48 -20.64
CA ALA A 25 19.17 -0.54 -19.93
C ALA A 25 19.05 -1.22 -18.55
N CYS A 26 17.90 -1.12 -17.87
CA CYS A 26 17.65 -1.86 -16.63
C CYS A 26 17.60 -3.37 -16.84
N PHE A 27 17.05 -3.84 -17.97
CA PHE A 27 17.05 -5.29 -18.28
C PHE A 27 18.46 -5.84 -18.53
N GLU A 28 19.35 -5.03 -19.09
CA GLU A 28 20.74 -5.42 -19.35
C GLU A 28 21.58 -5.41 -18.06
N LYS A 29 21.43 -4.37 -17.24
CA LYS A 29 22.27 -4.14 -16.05
C LYS A 29 21.73 -4.82 -14.80
N GLY A 30 20.43 -5.10 -14.74
CA GLY A 30 19.75 -5.49 -13.51
C GLY A 30 19.65 -4.33 -12.51
N PHE A 31 19.24 -4.66 -11.29
CA PHE A 31 19.19 -3.74 -10.15
C PHE A 31 20.16 -4.20 -9.06
N PRO A 32 20.89 -3.28 -8.42
CA PRO A 32 21.74 -3.61 -7.30
C PRO A 32 20.91 -4.04 -6.09
N TYR A 33 21.45 -4.94 -5.28
CA TYR A 33 20.88 -5.22 -3.97
C TYR A 33 21.16 -4.08 -3.00
N LEU A 34 20.21 -3.82 -2.12
CA LEU A 34 20.37 -2.83 -1.08
C LEU A 34 21.31 -3.32 0.02
N GLN A 35 22.12 -2.40 0.54
CA GLN A 35 23.07 -2.71 1.61
C GLN A 35 22.37 -2.58 2.97
N LEU A 36 22.25 -3.71 3.68
CA LEU A 36 21.64 -3.76 5.01
C LEU A 36 22.66 -3.46 6.10
N ALA A 37 22.25 -2.68 7.09
CA ALA A 37 22.93 -2.54 8.35
C ALA A 37 22.38 -3.51 9.40
N ALA A 38 21.07 -3.68 9.48
CA ALA A 38 20.36 -4.63 10.35
C ALA A 38 18.88 -4.74 9.97
N ALA A 39 18.19 -5.80 10.44
CA ALA A 39 16.74 -5.76 10.60
C ALA A 39 16.38 -4.73 11.68
N ALA A 40 15.35 -3.90 11.40
CA ALA A 40 14.86 -2.99 12.42
C ALA A 40 14.04 -3.76 13.46
N SER A 41 14.28 -3.50 14.73
CA SER A 41 13.62 -4.14 15.86
C SER A 41 13.41 -3.13 17.00
N VAL A 42 12.67 -3.55 18.02
CA VAL A 42 12.53 -2.77 19.26
C VAL A 42 13.87 -2.65 19.97
N ASP A 43 14.64 -3.76 20.02
CA ASP A 43 15.91 -3.82 20.77
C ASP A 43 17.00 -2.88 20.22
N ASN A 44 17.01 -2.65 18.90
CA ASN A 44 17.96 -1.71 18.28
C ASN A 44 17.36 -0.30 18.08
N ASN A 45 16.23 -0.03 18.69
CA ASN A 45 15.46 1.21 18.55
C ASN A 45 15.05 1.52 17.08
N GLY A 46 15.00 0.52 16.20
CA GLY A 46 14.48 0.66 14.85
C GLY A 46 12.95 0.72 14.81
N ILE A 47 12.29 0.15 15.82
CA ILE A 47 10.84 0.15 15.97
C ILE A 47 10.48 0.73 17.33
N MET A 48 9.60 1.72 17.35
CA MET A 48 9.11 2.36 18.56
C MET A 48 7.92 1.58 19.14
N ILE A 49 7.92 1.36 20.46
CA ILE A 49 6.74 0.99 21.22
C ILE A 49 6.27 2.23 21.98
N ALA A 50 5.00 2.57 21.85
CA ALA A 50 4.38 3.62 22.63
C ALA A 50 3.79 3.02 23.92
N ASP A 51 4.33 3.39 25.08
CA ASP A 51 3.72 3.08 26.36
C ASP A 51 2.41 3.88 26.56
N ALA A 52 1.70 3.64 27.65
CA ALA A 52 0.40 4.26 27.91
C ALA A 52 0.45 5.80 27.92
N ASP A 53 1.50 6.40 28.47
CA ASP A 53 1.65 7.86 28.53
C ASP A 53 1.98 8.44 27.14
N ALA A 54 2.86 7.79 26.41
CA ALA A 54 3.17 8.15 25.02
C ALA A 54 1.94 8.01 24.12
N GLN A 55 1.17 6.92 24.24
CA GLN A 55 -0.09 6.76 23.51
C GLN A 55 -1.05 7.92 23.79
N LYS A 56 -1.29 8.24 25.05
CA LYS A 56 -2.17 9.35 25.45
C LYS A 56 -1.71 10.68 24.83
N LYS A 57 -0.40 10.95 24.88
CA LYS A 57 0.20 12.15 24.28
C LYS A 57 -0.03 12.23 22.79
N TYR A 58 0.26 11.16 22.06
CA TYR A 58 0.14 11.14 20.61
C TYR A 58 -1.31 11.14 20.11
N LEU A 59 -2.22 10.45 20.81
CA LEU A 59 -3.65 10.51 20.50
C LEU A 59 -4.18 11.95 20.68
N ALA A 60 -3.80 12.64 21.76
CA ALA A 60 -4.16 14.04 21.97
C ALA A 60 -3.56 14.97 20.90
N ALA A 61 -2.31 14.71 20.44
CA ALA A 61 -1.69 15.48 19.37
C ALA A 61 -2.44 15.32 18.05
N TRP A 62 -2.90 14.11 17.71
CA TRP A 62 -3.73 13.89 16.52
C TRP A 62 -5.09 14.57 16.64
N ASP A 63 -5.77 14.43 17.77
CA ASP A 63 -7.06 15.07 17.99
C ASP A 63 -6.98 16.60 17.84
N ALA A 64 -5.91 17.22 18.36
CA ALA A 64 -5.67 18.66 18.18
C ALA A 64 -5.36 19.02 16.71
N TYR A 65 -4.60 18.18 16.02
CA TYR A 65 -4.22 18.42 14.61
C TYR A 65 -5.42 18.32 13.66
N LYS A 66 -6.27 17.31 13.80
CA LYS A 66 -7.44 17.12 12.94
C LYS A 66 -8.47 18.27 13.07
N ASP A 67 -8.46 19.00 14.19
CA ASP A 67 -9.30 20.17 14.41
C ASP A 67 -8.71 21.47 13.80
N SER A 68 -7.56 21.38 13.14
CA SER A 68 -6.96 22.47 12.36
C SER A 68 -7.54 22.55 10.94
N ASP A 69 -7.13 23.57 10.17
CA ASP A 69 -7.56 23.75 8.77
C ASP A 69 -6.75 22.89 7.77
N LYS A 70 -6.11 21.84 8.28
CA LYS A 70 -5.29 20.93 7.47
C LYS A 70 -6.15 19.91 6.74
N LYS A 71 -5.75 19.59 5.51
CA LYS A 71 -6.46 18.63 4.66
C LYS A 71 -5.94 17.22 4.89
N ILE A 72 -6.81 16.36 5.39
CA ILE A 72 -6.56 14.96 5.65
C ILE A 72 -7.21 14.15 4.54
N VAL A 73 -6.47 13.21 3.94
CA VAL A 73 -6.96 12.32 2.87
C VAL A 73 -6.64 10.88 3.25
N LYS A 74 -7.58 9.98 3.01
CA LYS A 74 -7.35 8.54 3.04
C LYS A 74 -7.13 8.05 1.62
N PHE A 75 -5.95 7.51 1.32
CA PHE A 75 -5.55 6.99 0.01
C PHE A 75 -5.58 5.47 0.05
N VAL A 76 -6.41 4.87 -0.79
CA VAL A 76 -6.66 3.43 -0.78
C VAL A 76 -6.39 2.84 -2.17
N PRO A 77 -5.28 2.14 -2.38
CA PRO A 77 -5.08 1.33 -3.58
C PRO A 77 -6.16 0.24 -3.67
N ALA A 78 -6.99 0.27 -4.73
CA ALA A 78 -8.18 -0.55 -4.86
C ALA A 78 -8.32 -1.26 -6.23
N SER A 79 -7.31 -1.18 -7.09
CA SER A 79 -7.32 -1.81 -8.43
C SER A 79 -7.08 -3.33 -8.40
N GLY A 80 -6.73 -3.90 -7.24
CA GLY A 80 -6.40 -5.32 -7.12
C GLY A 80 -7.56 -6.24 -7.48
N ALA A 81 -7.38 -7.10 -8.51
CA ALA A 81 -8.36 -8.10 -8.89
C ALA A 81 -8.53 -9.18 -7.81
N ALA A 82 -9.76 -9.68 -7.66
CA ALA A 82 -10.06 -10.76 -6.70
C ALA A 82 -9.69 -12.16 -7.22
N SER A 83 -9.23 -12.31 -8.46
CA SER A 83 -8.93 -13.62 -9.07
C SER A 83 -8.00 -14.50 -8.22
N ARG A 84 -7.00 -13.91 -7.57
CA ARG A 84 -6.11 -14.65 -6.66
C ARG A 84 -6.82 -15.14 -5.39
N MET A 85 -7.80 -14.38 -4.90
CA MET A 85 -8.61 -14.74 -3.73
C MET A 85 -9.44 -16.02 -3.99
N PHE A 86 -9.84 -16.22 -5.22
CA PHE A 86 -10.66 -17.36 -5.65
C PHE A 86 -9.87 -18.46 -6.39
N LYS A 87 -8.54 -18.42 -6.37
CA LYS A 87 -7.69 -19.37 -7.10
C LYS A 87 -8.10 -20.83 -6.87
N ASN A 88 -8.28 -21.24 -5.61
CA ASN A 88 -8.66 -22.62 -5.26
C ASN A 88 -10.05 -23.01 -5.79
N LEU A 89 -10.99 -22.06 -5.84
CA LEU A 89 -12.32 -22.32 -6.41
C LEU A 89 -12.29 -22.40 -7.94
N PHE A 90 -11.45 -21.63 -8.61
CA PHE A 90 -11.19 -21.79 -10.05
C PHE A 90 -10.56 -23.16 -10.36
N GLU A 91 -9.61 -23.59 -9.53
CA GLU A 91 -8.99 -24.91 -9.65
C GLU A 91 -10.03 -26.02 -9.47
N PHE A 92 -10.92 -25.91 -8.48
CA PHE A 92 -12.02 -26.84 -8.26
C PHE A 92 -13.01 -26.86 -9.44
N LEU A 93 -13.36 -25.71 -9.98
CA LEU A 93 -14.28 -25.60 -11.13
C LEU A 93 -13.73 -26.33 -12.37
N GLY A 94 -12.40 -26.26 -12.58
CA GLY A 94 -11.71 -26.93 -13.69
C GLY A 94 -11.24 -28.37 -13.41
N ALA A 95 -11.43 -28.88 -12.18
CA ALA A 95 -10.98 -30.20 -11.77
C ALA A 95 -11.78 -31.34 -12.44
N ASP A 96 -11.21 -32.52 -12.46
CA ASP A 96 -11.83 -33.77 -12.97
C ASP A 96 -12.72 -34.48 -11.92
N TYR A 97 -12.88 -33.90 -10.74
CA TYR A 97 -13.75 -34.34 -9.67
C TYR A 97 -14.84 -33.31 -9.38
N ASP A 98 -16.00 -33.73 -8.90
CA ASP A 98 -17.19 -32.88 -8.71
C ASP A 98 -17.54 -32.63 -7.23
N VAL A 99 -16.91 -33.37 -6.31
CA VAL A 99 -17.15 -33.27 -4.86
C VAL A 99 -15.90 -32.67 -4.19
N PRO A 100 -16.05 -31.75 -3.22
CA PRO A 100 -14.92 -31.13 -2.51
C PRO A 100 -13.97 -32.18 -1.90
N THR A 101 -12.70 -32.11 -2.24
CA THR A 101 -11.66 -33.05 -1.79
C THR A 101 -10.65 -32.41 -0.87
N THR A 102 -10.24 -31.17 -1.16
CA THR A 102 -9.25 -30.44 -0.37
C THR A 102 -9.85 -29.87 0.92
N SER A 103 -9.02 -29.64 1.93
CA SER A 103 -9.44 -28.97 3.16
C SER A 103 -10.00 -27.56 2.92
N PHE A 104 -9.46 -26.85 1.91
CA PHE A 104 -9.94 -25.53 1.53
C PHE A 104 -11.36 -25.58 0.98
N GLU A 105 -11.64 -26.48 0.03
CA GLU A 105 -12.95 -26.66 -0.59
C GLU A 105 -14.00 -27.08 0.45
N LYS A 106 -13.66 -28.05 1.30
CA LYS A 106 -14.52 -28.51 2.38
C LYS A 106 -14.88 -27.37 3.33
N LYS A 107 -13.87 -26.60 3.79
CA LYS A 107 -14.09 -25.46 4.66
C LYS A 107 -15.01 -24.41 4.01
N PHE A 108 -14.84 -24.13 2.70
CA PHE A 108 -15.69 -23.20 1.97
C PHE A 108 -17.16 -23.64 2.00
N PHE A 109 -17.45 -24.88 1.64
CA PHE A 109 -18.82 -25.38 1.57
C PHE A 109 -19.44 -25.63 2.95
N ASP A 110 -18.67 -26.12 3.91
CA ASP A 110 -19.16 -26.35 5.29
C ASP A 110 -19.59 -25.03 5.95
N HIS A 111 -19.00 -23.92 5.56
CA HIS A 111 -19.29 -22.59 6.11
C HIS A 111 -19.96 -21.62 5.11
N ILE A 112 -20.53 -22.13 4.01
CA ILE A 112 -21.06 -21.30 2.92
C ILE A 112 -22.06 -20.25 3.39
N HIS A 113 -22.89 -20.60 4.41
CA HIS A 113 -23.88 -19.69 5.01
C HIS A 113 -23.26 -18.50 5.76
N SER A 114 -22.00 -18.60 6.16
CA SER A 114 -21.31 -17.56 6.94
C SER A 114 -20.85 -16.41 6.08
N PHE A 115 -20.68 -16.61 4.78
CA PHE A 115 -20.23 -15.55 3.89
C PHE A 115 -21.27 -14.43 3.71
N ALA A 116 -20.79 -13.19 3.69
CA ALA A 116 -21.64 -12.02 3.51
C ALA A 116 -22.40 -12.00 2.17
N PHE A 117 -21.88 -12.68 1.16
CA PHE A 117 -22.48 -12.80 -0.17
C PHE A 117 -23.46 -13.99 -0.30
N TYR A 118 -23.69 -14.78 0.74
CA TYR A 118 -24.52 -15.99 0.65
C TYR A 118 -25.90 -15.75 0.03
N ASN A 119 -26.62 -14.73 0.47
CA ASN A 119 -27.98 -14.47 -0.02
C ASN A 119 -28.00 -14.11 -1.51
N ASP A 120 -27.02 -13.32 -1.97
CA ASP A 120 -26.91 -12.98 -3.40
C ASP A 120 -26.52 -14.19 -4.22
N LEU A 121 -25.63 -15.05 -3.70
CA LEU A 121 -25.22 -16.28 -4.35
C LEU A 121 -26.42 -17.26 -4.47
N ASN A 122 -27.19 -17.38 -3.41
CA ASN A 122 -28.39 -18.21 -3.40
C ASN A 122 -29.44 -17.74 -4.43
N ALA A 123 -29.65 -16.43 -4.53
CA ALA A 123 -30.52 -15.85 -5.55
C ALA A 123 -30.00 -16.13 -6.97
N ALA A 124 -28.69 -15.95 -7.21
CA ALA A 124 -28.09 -16.26 -8.51
C ALA A 124 -28.21 -17.75 -8.88
N CYS A 125 -28.05 -18.65 -7.91
CA CYS A 125 -28.28 -20.08 -8.13
C CYS A 125 -29.74 -20.38 -8.51
N LEU A 126 -30.69 -19.80 -7.80
CA LEU A 126 -32.14 -19.94 -8.12
C LEU A 126 -32.45 -19.41 -9.52
N ASP A 127 -31.96 -18.23 -9.87
CA ASP A 127 -32.25 -17.61 -11.18
C ASP A 127 -31.66 -18.44 -12.35
N ASN A 128 -30.45 -18.94 -12.17
CA ASN A 128 -29.71 -19.63 -13.25
C ASN A 128 -29.98 -21.14 -13.35
N THR A 129 -30.34 -21.80 -12.23
CA THR A 129 -30.50 -23.26 -12.19
C THR A 129 -31.90 -23.71 -11.78
N GLY A 130 -32.73 -22.78 -11.28
CA GLY A 130 -34.03 -23.13 -10.68
C GLY A 130 -33.94 -23.80 -9.31
N LYS A 131 -32.72 -23.84 -8.71
CA LYS A 131 -32.45 -24.52 -7.42
C LYS A 131 -31.63 -23.58 -6.52
N ASP A 132 -31.95 -23.63 -5.23
CA ASP A 132 -31.16 -22.93 -4.22
C ASP A 132 -29.87 -23.70 -3.91
N ILE A 133 -28.99 -23.06 -3.13
CA ILE A 133 -27.68 -23.66 -2.76
C ILE A 133 -27.89 -25.00 -2.06
N GLU A 134 -28.86 -25.12 -1.14
CA GLU A 134 -29.09 -26.35 -0.38
C GLU A 134 -29.47 -27.50 -1.31
N ALA A 135 -30.38 -27.27 -2.26
CA ALA A 135 -30.77 -28.27 -3.25
C ALA A 135 -29.58 -28.70 -4.12
N LEU A 136 -28.78 -27.71 -4.59
CA LEU A 136 -27.57 -28.01 -5.38
C LEU A 136 -26.53 -28.82 -4.60
N LEU A 137 -26.30 -28.52 -3.33
CA LEU A 137 -25.39 -29.27 -2.47
C LEU A 137 -25.89 -30.69 -2.16
N SER A 138 -27.21 -30.86 -1.93
CA SER A 138 -27.79 -32.16 -1.70
C SER A 138 -27.70 -33.09 -2.92
N GLU A 139 -27.68 -32.53 -4.10
CA GLU A 139 -27.48 -33.23 -5.37
C GLU A 139 -26.00 -33.38 -5.76
N HIS A 140 -25.06 -32.98 -4.89
CA HIS A 140 -23.62 -32.96 -5.16
C HIS A 140 -23.21 -32.07 -6.33
N ASN A 141 -24.02 -31.06 -6.66
CA ASN A 141 -23.73 -30.09 -7.74
C ASN A 141 -22.98 -28.88 -7.21
N TYR A 142 -21.82 -29.09 -6.59
CA TYR A 142 -20.96 -28.05 -5.99
C TYR A 142 -20.42 -27.07 -7.02
N LYS A 143 -20.09 -27.56 -8.24
CA LYS A 143 -19.55 -26.72 -9.31
C LYS A 143 -20.56 -25.68 -9.80
N ALA A 144 -21.86 -25.99 -9.79
CA ALA A 144 -22.88 -25.00 -10.13
C ALA A 144 -22.89 -23.80 -9.16
N VAL A 145 -22.68 -24.06 -7.86
CA VAL A 145 -22.57 -23.00 -6.86
C VAL A 145 -21.34 -22.14 -7.11
N VAL A 146 -20.18 -22.76 -7.37
CA VAL A 146 -18.92 -22.03 -7.66
C VAL A 146 -19.02 -21.24 -8.96
N ALA A 147 -19.61 -21.79 -10.02
CA ALA A 147 -19.83 -21.08 -11.28
C ALA A 147 -20.71 -19.84 -11.07
N ASN A 148 -21.79 -19.93 -10.30
CA ASN A 148 -22.63 -18.79 -9.96
C ASN A 148 -21.93 -17.72 -9.08
N LEU A 149 -20.92 -18.10 -8.30
CA LEU A 149 -20.09 -17.14 -7.58
C LEU A 149 -19.11 -16.42 -8.51
N LEU A 150 -18.42 -17.17 -9.38
CA LEU A 150 -17.24 -16.67 -10.10
C LEU A 150 -17.54 -16.09 -11.47
N GLU A 151 -18.50 -16.68 -12.22
CA GLU A 151 -18.73 -16.35 -13.61
C GLU A 151 -19.73 -15.19 -13.81
N SER A 152 -19.70 -14.59 -15.00
CA SER A 152 -20.49 -13.41 -15.35
C SER A 152 -22.01 -13.66 -15.39
N ALA A 153 -22.44 -14.92 -15.54
CA ALA A 153 -23.85 -15.30 -15.44
C ALA A 153 -24.39 -15.22 -14.00
N GLY A 154 -23.53 -15.30 -13.01
CA GLY A 154 -23.85 -15.15 -11.60
C GLY A 154 -23.32 -13.85 -11.00
N LEU A 155 -22.60 -13.93 -9.89
CA LEU A 155 -22.08 -12.75 -9.17
C LEU A 155 -20.83 -12.12 -9.81
N ASN A 156 -20.19 -12.81 -10.74
CA ASN A 156 -18.97 -12.35 -11.43
C ASN A 156 -17.78 -12.02 -10.50
N TYR A 157 -17.71 -12.62 -9.33
CA TYR A 157 -16.68 -12.34 -8.33
C TYR A 157 -15.27 -12.68 -8.82
N GLY A 158 -15.15 -13.61 -9.79
CA GLY A 158 -13.88 -13.96 -10.40
C GLY A 158 -13.21 -12.85 -11.20
N SER A 159 -13.98 -11.86 -11.67
CA SER A 159 -13.48 -10.73 -12.49
C SER A 159 -13.54 -9.39 -11.76
N LEU A 160 -14.26 -9.28 -10.67
CA LEU A 160 -14.41 -8.03 -9.93
C LEU A 160 -13.20 -7.72 -9.04
N PRO A 161 -12.90 -6.43 -8.76
CA PRO A 161 -11.91 -6.05 -7.78
C PRO A 161 -12.42 -6.30 -6.35
N LYS A 162 -11.52 -6.61 -5.43
CA LYS A 162 -11.86 -6.90 -4.02
C LYS A 162 -12.71 -5.83 -3.37
N GLY A 163 -12.50 -4.56 -3.71
CA GLY A 163 -13.24 -3.43 -3.13
C GLY A 163 -14.73 -3.46 -3.31
N LEU A 164 -15.24 -4.23 -4.28
CA LEU A 164 -16.67 -4.36 -4.61
C LEU A 164 -17.32 -5.63 -4.07
N LEU A 165 -16.55 -6.55 -3.48
CA LEU A 165 -17.07 -7.82 -2.97
C LEU A 165 -17.66 -7.65 -1.56
N LYS A 166 -18.70 -8.37 -1.22
CA LYS A 166 -19.27 -8.36 0.13
C LYS A 166 -18.36 -9.13 1.09
N PHE A 167 -17.71 -8.42 2.03
CA PHE A 167 -16.75 -9.00 2.97
C PHE A 167 -17.38 -9.33 4.32
N HIS A 168 -18.09 -8.37 4.92
CA HIS A 168 -18.56 -8.52 6.29
C HIS A 168 -20.08 -8.43 6.38
N ARG A 169 -20.64 -9.27 7.28
CA ARG A 169 -22.07 -9.29 7.60
C ARG A 169 -22.30 -8.66 8.98
N TYR A 170 -23.32 -7.82 9.06
CA TYR A 170 -23.79 -7.16 10.28
C TYR A 170 -25.30 -7.39 10.45
N ALA A 171 -25.83 -7.04 11.62
CA ALA A 171 -27.26 -7.12 11.88
C ALA A 171 -28.09 -6.21 10.97
N ASP A 172 -27.52 -5.06 10.55
CA ASP A 172 -28.13 -4.07 9.70
C ASP A 172 -27.78 -4.21 8.20
N GLY A 173 -27.02 -5.23 7.82
CA GLY A 173 -26.67 -5.47 6.42
C GLY A 173 -25.30 -6.09 6.19
N VAL A 174 -24.75 -5.84 5.02
CA VAL A 174 -23.43 -6.33 4.62
C VAL A 174 -22.59 -5.15 4.12
N ARG A 175 -21.26 -5.25 4.25
CA ARG A 175 -20.33 -4.22 3.75
C ARG A 175 -19.28 -4.81 2.84
N THR A 176 -18.95 -4.02 1.82
CA THR A 176 -17.78 -4.22 0.97
C THR A 176 -16.55 -3.57 1.61
N PRO A 177 -15.33 -3.91 1.16
CA PRO A 177 -14.12 -3.20 1.59
C PRO A 177 -14.18 -1.69 1.36
N LEU A 178 -14.76 -1.23 0.25
CA LEU A 178 -14.96 0.20 0.02
C LEU A 178 -15.76 0.83 1.18
N GLU A 179 -16.89 0.22 1.55
CA GLU A 179 -17.73 0.71 2.65
C GLU A 179 -16.99 0.69 3.99
N GLU A 180 -16.19 -0.36 4.27
CA GLU A 180 -15.35 -0.41 5.48
C GLU A 180 -14.31 0.73 5.51
N HIS A 181 -13.75 1.11 4.35
CA HIS A 181 -12.86 2.27 4.28
C HIS A 181 -13.58 3.60 4.48
N LEU A 182 -14.86 3.73 4.12
CA LEU A 182 -15.68 4.91 4.47
C LEU A 182 -15.89 4.98 5.99
N VAL A 183 -16.25 3.86 6.62
CA VAL A 183 -16.39 3.77 8.09
C VAL A 183 -15.09 4.17 8.79
N GLU A 184 -13.96 3.58 8.40
CA GLU A 184 -12.66 3.93 8.96
C GLU A 184 -12.34 5.41 8.77
N GLY A 185 -12.62 5.98 7.58
CA GLY A 185 -12.40 7.39 7.29
C GLY A 185 -13.14 8.30 8.28
N ALA A 186 -14.41 7.99 8.58
CA ALA A 186 -15.19 8.72 9.57
C ALA A 186 -14.61 8.64 10.99
N LEU A 187 -14.05 7.48 11.37
CA LEU A 187 -13.60 7.21 12.73
C LEU A 187 -12.24 7.83 13.07
N TYR A 188 -11.33 8.01 12.11
CA TYR A 188 -10.00 8.55 12.40
C TYR A 188 -9.49 9.66 11.47
N ALA A 189 -10.12 9.89 10.31
CA ALA A 189 -9.65 10.83 9.31
C ALA A 189 -10.62 11.99 9.02
N ALA A 190 -11.67 12.16 9.83
CA ALA A 190 -12.57 13.29 9.74
C ALA A 190 -11.87 14.56 10.24
N GLY A 191 -11.79 15.60 9.38
CA GLY A 191 -11.25 16.90 9.74
C GLY A 191 -12.22 17.77 10.56
N LYS A 192 -11.79 18.99 10.92
CA LYS A 192 -12.52 19.97 11.74
C LYS A 192 -13.98 20.19 11.35
N THR A 193 -14.27 20.17 10.06
CA THR A 193 -15.62 20.41 9.53
C THR A 193 -16.46 19.15 9.39
N GLY A 194 -15.98 17.99 9.91
CA GLY A 194 -16.58 16.69 9.66
C GLY A 194 -16.38 16.17 8.22
N LYS A 195 -15.50 16.78 7.45
CA LYS A 195 -15.18 16.31 6.09
C LYS A 195 -14.24 15.11 6.14
N VAL A 196 -14.61 14.07 5.39
CA VAL A 196 -13.84 12.85 5.20
C VAL A 196 -13.47 12.73 3.73
N ASN A 197 -12.19 12.96 3.40
CA ASN A 197 -11.71 12.80 2.03
C ASN A 197 -11.14 11.38 1.85
N VAL A 198 -11.71 10.61 0.93
CA VAL A 198 -11.23 9.27 0.58
C VAL A 198 -10.93 9.22 -0.91
N HIS A 199 -9.72 8.83 -1.24
CA HIS A 199 -9.27 8.65 -2.61
C HIS A 199 -8.94 7.20 -2.88
N PHE A 200 -9.60 6.61 -3.89
CA PHE A 200 -9.36 5.25 -4.33
C PHE A 200 -8.62 5.25 -5.67
N THR A 201 -7.59 4.43 -5.80
CA THR A 201 -7.03 4.12 -7.12
C THR A 201 -7.66 2.85 -7.65
N VAL A 202 -8.28 2.95 -8.82
CA VAL A 202 -9.08 1.86 -9.43
C VAL A 202 -8.60 1.59 -10.85
N SER A 203 -8.97 0.42 -11.40
CA SER A 203 -8.82 0.18 -12.84
C SER A 203 -9.94 0.88 -13.62
N GLY A 204 -9.63 1.38 -14.82
CA GLY A 204 -10.60 2.12 -15.65
C GLY A 204 -11.86 1.31 -15.97
N GLU A 205 -11.70 0.00 -16.20
CA GLU A 205 -12.82 -0.92 -16.47
C GLU A 205 -13.82 -1.05 -15.33
N HIS A 206 -13.38 -0.86 -14.07
CA HIS A 206 -14.23 -1.02 -12.89
C HIS A 206 -14.66 0.31 -12.26
N ARG A 207 -14.14 1.44 -12.74
CA ARG A 207 -14.41 2.78 -12.17
C ARG A 207 -15.91 3.08 -12.05
N ALA A 208 -16.68 2.76 -13.10
CA ALA A 208 -18.13 2.98 -13.08
C ALA A 208 -18.85 2.17 -12.00
N LEU A 209 -18.39 0.94 -11.70
CA LEU A 209 -18.95 0.10 -10.65
C LEU A 209 -18.64 0.67 -9.26
N PHE A 210 -17.41 1.15 -9.05
CA PHE A 210 -17.06 1.84 -7.81
C PHE A 210 -17.89 3.10 -7.60
N GLN A 211 -18.08 3.92 -8.65
CA GLN A 211 -18.91 5.12 -8.58
C GLN A 211 -20.36 4.76 -8.23
N LYS A 212 -20.93 3.75 -8.88
CA LYS A 212 -22.29 3.28 -8.60
C LYS A 212 -22.47 2.84 -7.14
N LEU A 213 -21.48 2.15 -6.57
CA LEU A 213 -21.51 1.75 -5.16
C LEU A 213 -21.46 2.97 -4.23
N VAL A 214 -20.61 3.95 -4.53
CA VAL A 214 -20.52 5.20 -3.77
C VAL A 214 -21.84 5.97 -3.84
N ASP A 215 -22.43 6.12 -5.02
CA ASP A 215 -23.70 6.83 -5.21
C ASP A 215 -24.84 6.17 -4.42
N ALA A 216 -24.81 4.85 -4.29
CA ALA A 216 -25.82 4.09 -3.55
C ALA A 216 -25.63 4.15 -2.02
N LYS A 217 -24.39 4.34 -1.54
CA LYS A 217 -24.05 4.11 -0.12
C LYS A 217 -23.56 5.34 0.65
N ALA A 218 -22.95 6.33 -0.01
CA ALA A 218 -22.33 7.46 0.69
C ALA A 218 -23.31 8.25 1.58
N ALA A 219 -24.56 8.42 1.14
CA ALA A 219 -25.59 9.13 1.91
C ALA A 219 -25.95 8.41 3.22
N GLU A 220 -26.01 7.07 3.19
CA GLU A 220 -26.25 6.23 4.37
C GLU A 220 -25.15 6.45 5.43
N TYR A 221 -23.87 6.40 5.01
CA TYR A 221 -22.73 6.61 5.90
C TYR A 221 -22.60 8.05 6.38
N THR A 222 -22.93 9.03 5.52
CA THR A 222 -23.04 10.44 5.92
C THR A 222 -24.00 10.61 7.09
N GLN A 223 -25.20 10.05 6.97
CA GLN A 223 -26.21 10.11 8.03
C GLN A 223 -25.77 9.34 9.29
N LYS A 224 -25.23 8.13 9.12
CA LYS A 224 -24.84 7.24 10.23
C LYS A 224 -23.72 7.82 11.10
N TYR A 225 -22.73 8.47 10.49
CA TYR A 225 -21.54 8.99 11.17
C TYR A 225 -21.55 10.51 11.38
N GLY A 226 -22.52 11.23 10.81
CA GLY A 226 -22.61 12.69 10.93
C GLY A 226 -21.44 13.41 10.25
N VAL A 227 -20.93 12.87 9.14
CA VAL A 227 -19.79 13.40 8.38
C VAL A 227 -20.17 13.70 6.94
N GLU A 228 -19.36 14.52 6.24
CA GLU A 228 -19.50 14.80 4.82
C GLU A 228 -18.38 14.07 4.06
N TYR A 229 -18.72 13.11 3.21
CA TYR A 229 -17.75 12.40 2.39
C TYR A 229 -17.44 13.15 1.10
N ASN A 230 -16.15 13.33 0.85
CA ASN A 230 -15.59 13.71 -0.45
C ASN A 230 -14.80 12.52 -1.00
N ILE A 231 -15.44 11.76 -1.90
CA ILE A 231 -14.87 10.52 -2.45
C ILE A 231 -14.40 10.80 -3.87
N SER A 232 -13.16 10.42 -4.17
CA SER A 232 -12.56 10.62 -5.49
C SER A 232 -11.86 9.36 -5.96
N PHE A 233 -11.70 9.26 -7.29
CA PHE A 233 -11.05 8.13 -7.95
C PHE A 233 -9.96 8.62 -8.89
N SER A 234 -8.88 7.85 -8.97
CA SER A 234 -7.91 7.96 -10.06
C SER A 234 -7.55 6.58 -10.58
N GLU A 235 -6.97 6.57 -11.78
CA GLU A 235 -6.45 5.37 -12.42
C GLU A 235 -4.93 5.46 -12.45
N GLN A 236 -4.24 4.30 -12.47
CA GLN A 236 -2.81 4.30 -12.73
C GLN A 236 -2.55 4.97 -14.09
N LYS A 237 -1.61 5.92 -14.12
CA LYS A 237 -1.30 6.66 -15.34
C LYS A 237 -0.66 5.75 -16.38
N ALA A 238 -1.13 5.82 -17.63
CA ALA A 238 -0.56 5.07 -18.74
C ALA A 238 0.93 5.37 -19.00
N SER A 239 1.38 6.56 -18.61
CA SER A 239 2.80 6.97 -18.67
C SER A 239 3.72 6.20 -17.71
N THR A 240 3.15 5.51 -16.72
CA THR A 240 3.88 4.66 -15.77
C THR A 240 3.97 3.20 -16.21
N ASP A 241 3.35 2.85 -17.33
CA ASP A 241 3.52 1.53 -17.91
C ASP A 241 4.98 1.31 -18.34
N THR A 242 5.47 0.10 -18.16
CA THR A 242 6.83 -0.27 -18.49
C THR A 242 6.87 -1.17 -19.73
N ILE A 243 7.91 -1.01 -20.55
CA ILE A 243 8.10 -1.88 -21.69
C ILE A 243 8.46 -3.30 -21.23
N ALA A 244 7.90 -4.31 -21.89
CA ALA A 244 8.35 -5.69 -21.71
C ALA A 244 9.56 -5.96 -22.64
N ALA A 245 10.47 -6.82 -22.18
CA ALA A 245 11.62 -7.28 -22.95
C ALA A 245 11.55 -8.80 -23.18
N ASP A 246 12.14 -9.27 -24.27
CA ASP A 246 12.41 -10.68 -24.49
C ASP A 246 13.59 -11.17 -23.64
N MET A 247 13.95 -12.44 -23.78
CA MET A 247 15.03 -13.03 -22.99
C MET A 247 16.42 -12.49 -23.36
N GLU A 248 16.57 -11.87 -24.55
CA GLU A 248 17.77 -11.17 -25.03
C GLU A 248 17.77 -9.67 -24.71
N ASN A 249 16.85 -9.20 -23.84
CA ASN A 249 16.70 -7.78 -23.44
C ASN A 249 16.25 -6.82 -24.56
N LYS A 250 15.71 -7.34 -25.66
CA LYS A 250 15.11 -6.51 -26.71
C LYS A 250 13.63 -6.25 -26.40
N PRO A 251 13.06 -5.16 -26.95
CA PRO A 251 11.63 -4.88 -26.78
C PRO A 251 10.77 -6.07 -27.21
N PHE A 252 9.95 -6.59 -26.31
CA PHE A 252 9.02 -7.66 -26.60
C PHE A 252 7.89 -7.15 -27.50
N ARG A 253 7.60 -7.91 -28.57
CA ARG A 253 6.52 -7.56 -29.50
C ARG A 253 5.47 -8.66 -29.52
N ASP A 254 4.23 -8.24 -29.37
CA ASP A 254 3.05 -9.07 -29.54
C ASP A 254 2.34 -8.65 -30.84
N ASN A 255 2.28 -9.57 -31.83
CA ASN A 255 1.74 -9.27 -33.14
C ASN A 255 2.38 -8.01 -33.81
N GLY A 256 3.68 -7.85 -33.66
CA GLY A 256 4.46 -6.73 -34.21
C GLY A 256 4.44 -5.45 -33.39
N LYS A 257 3.54 -5.31 -32.38
CA LYS A 257 3.42 -4.13 -31.53
C LYS A 257 4.21 -4.28 -30.24
N LEU A 258 4.78 -3.17 -29.75
CA LEU A 258 5.42 -3.13 -28.43
C LEU A 258 4.44 -3.56 -27.35
N LEU A 259 4.90 -4.43 -26.45
CA LEU A 259 4.12 -4.82 -25.28
C LEU A 259 4.51 -3.96 -24.09
N PHE A 260 3.50 -3.35 -23.48
CA PHE A 260 3.62 -2.63 -22.22
C PHE A 260 2.91 -3.39 -21.11
N ARG A 261 3.41 -3.24 -19.88
CA ARG A 261 2.80 -3.80 -18.68
C ARG A 261 2.68 -2.72 -17.62
N PRO A 262 1.67 -2.82 -16.73
CA PRO A 262 1.60 -1.95 -15.56
C PRO A 262 2.89 -2.03 -14.75
N GLY A 263 3.40 -0.88 -14.29
CA GLY A 263 4.63 -0.76 -13.52
C GLY A 263 4.55 -1.25 -12.07
N GLY A 264 3.47 -1.94 -11.67
CA GLY A 264 3.22 -2.37 -10.30
C GLY A 264 2.67 -1.24 -9.42
N HIS A 265 2.57 -1.50 -8.10
CA HIS A 265 2.04 -0.49 -7.17
C HIS A 265 2.96 0.73 -7.00
N GLY A 266 4.22 0.65 -7.41
CA GLY A 266 5.14 1.79 -7.45
C GLY A 266 4.69 2.92 -8.37
N ALA A 267 3.95 2.60 -9.43
CA ALA A 267 3.34 3.58 -10.33
C ALA A 267 2.39 4.56 -9.59
N LEU A 268 1.80 4.12 -8.47
CA LEU A 268 0.86 4.92 -7.69
C LEU A 268 1.50 6.10 -6.95
N ILE A 269 2.82 6.21 -6.93
CA ILE A 269 3.48 7.41 -6.40
C ILE A 269 3.07 8.66 -7.18
N GLU A 270 2.78 8.54 -8.48
CA GLU A 270 2.28 9.66 -9.28
C GLU A 270 0.85 10.04 -8.90
N ASN A 271 -0.02 9.06 -8.61
CA ASN A 271 -1.35 9.33 -8.10
C ASN A 271 -1.32 10.01 -6.73
N LEU A 272 -0.42 9.55 -5.85
CA LEU A 272 -0.21 10.16 -4.54
C LEU A 272 0.33 11.60 -4.67
N ASN A 273 1.26 11.82 -5.59
CA ASN A 273 1.83 13.14 -5.88
C ASN A 273 0.80 14.16 -6.38
N ASP A 274 -0.24 13.70 -7.08
CA ASP A 274 -1.31 14.58 -7.58
C ASP A 274 -2.27 15.04 -6.49
N LEU A 275 -2.33 14.36 -5.35
CA LEU A 275 -3.24 14.72 -4.27
C LEU A 275 -2.89 16.07 -3.66
N ASP A 276 -3.91 16.87 -3.41
CA ASP A 276 -3.82 18.04 -2.55
C ASP A 276 -4.15 17.65 -1.12
N ALA A 277 -3.13 17.45 -0.30
CA ALA A 277 -3.28 17.00 1.09
C ALA A 277 -2.11 17.50 1.97
N ASP A 278 -2.36 17.64 3.26
CA ASP A 278 -1.33 17.81 4.28
C ASP A 278 -0.91 16.45 4.86
N ILE A 279 -1.90 15.63 5.21
CA ILE A 279 -1.72 14.29 5.77
C ILE A 279 -2.46 13.27 4.91
N VAL A 280 -1.80 12.15 4.64
CA VAL A 280 -2.38 11.03 3.87
C VAL A 280 -2.26 9.73 4.66
N PHE A 281 -3.40 9.11 4.95
CA PHE A 281 -3.46 7.74 5.44
C PHE A 281 -3.43 6.77 4.26
N ILE A 282 -2.53 5.79 4.27
CA ILE A 282 -2.45 4.76 3.22
C ILE A 282 -2.74 3.40 3.83
N LYS A 283 -3.64 2.67 3.22
CA LYS A 283 -4.00 1.29 3.59
C LYS A 283 -4.55 0.56 2.38
N ASN A 284 -4.20 -0.71 2.21
CA ASN A 284 -4.72 -1.52 1.11
C ASN A 284 -6.22 -1.78 1.26
N ILE A 285 -6.92 -1.90 0.13
CA ILE A 285 -8.38 -2.08 0.06
C ILE A 285 -8.85 -3.30 0.86
N ASP A 286 -8.10 -4.38 0.87
CA ASP A 286 -8.49 -5.65 1.47
C ASP A 286 -8.07 -5.83 2.93
N ASN A 287 -7.32 -4.88 3.50
CA ASN A 287 -6.95 -4.91 4.91
C ASN A 287 -7.99 -4.16 5.74
N VAL A 288 -9.14 -4.75 5.94
CA VAL A 288 -10.25 -4.21 6.71
C VAL A 288 -10.74 -5.23 7.74
N VAL A 289 -11.15 -4.73 8.89
CA VAL A 289 -11.66 -5.56 9.99
C VAL A 289 -13.15 -5.31 10.22
N PRO A 290 -13.90 -6.31 10.68
CA PRO A 290 -15.29 -6.10 11.13
C PRO A 290 -15.35 -5.17 12.36
N ASP A 291 -16.52 -4.57 12.61
CA ASP A 291 -16.71 -3.55 13.65
C ASP A 291 -16.24 -4.02 15.04
N ARG A 292 -16.40 -5.30 15.38
CA ARG A 292 -15.96 -5.87 16.67
C ARG A 292 -14.44 -5.78 16.91
N LEU A 293 -13.63 -5.59 15.85
CA LEU A 293 -12.17 -5.47 15.92
C LEU A 293 -11.67 -4.06 15.56
N LYS A 294 -12.57 -3.14 15.27
CA LYS A 294 -12.23 -1.85 14.68
C LYS A 294 -11.61 -0.86 15.66
N ASP A 295 -11.83 -1.03 16.95
CA ASP A 295 -11.31 -0.14 18.00
C ASP A 295 -9.77 -0.07 17.97
N ASP A 296 -9.10 -1.22 17.86
CA ASP A 296 -7.64 -1.26 17.73
C ASP A 296 -7.16 -0.56 16.46
N THR A 297 -7.80 -0.83 15.32
CA THR A 297 -7.47 -0.15 14.05
C THR A 297 -7.57 1.36 14.21
N VAL A 298 -8.65 1.88 14.78
CA VAL A 298 -8.88 3.32 14.97
C VAL A 298 -7.84 3.91 15.93
N THR A 299 -7.61 3.26 17.06
CA THR A 299 -6.66 3.73 18.08
C THR A 299 -5.25 3.81 17.51
N TYR A 300 -4.79 2.75 16.86
CA TYR A 300 -3.41 2.73 16.34
C TYR A 300 -3.23 3.58 15.08
N LYS A 301 -4.27 3.76 14.25
CA LYS A 301 -4.22 4.76 13.16
C LYS A 301 -4.05 6.17 13.70
N LYS A 302 -4.80 6.55 14.72
CA LYS A 302 -4.66 7.83 15.40
C LYS A 302 -3.28 7.97 16.08
N LEU A 303 -2.76 6.89 16.66
CA LEU A 303 -1.44 6.86 17.27
C LEU A 303 -0.34 7.15 16.24
N LEU A 304 -0.34 6.45 15.10
CA LEU A 304 0.61 6.68 14.01
C LEU A 304 0.56 8.13 13.53
N ALA A 305 -0.64 8.68 13.35
CA ALA A 305 -0.84 10.06 12.95
C ALA A 305 -0.34 11.06 14.01
N GLY A 306 -0.57 10.78 15.28
CA GLY A 306 -0.08 11.60 16.40
C GLY A 306 1.44 11.63 16.49
N VAL A 307 2.10 10.49 16.27
CA VAL A 307 3.57 10.41 16.18
C VAL A 307 4.05 11.28 15.01
N LEU A 308 3.42 11.14 13.83
CA LEU A 308 3.78 11.89 12.64
C LEU A 308 3.72 13.41 12.86
N VAL A 309 2.56 13.92 13.32
CA VAL A 309 2.37 15.37 13.46
C VAL A 309 3.25 15.96 14.56
N THR A 310 3.57 15.19 15.59
CA THR A 310 4.49 15.61 16.67
C THR A 310 5.91 15.75 16.13
N LEU A 311 6.42 14.75 15.42
CA LEU A 311 7.78 14.79 14.84
C LEU A 311 7.88 15.82 13.71
N GLN A 312 6.85 15.95 12.89
CA GLN A 312 6.80 16.96 11.84
C GLN A 312 6.88 18.38 12.41
N LYS A 313 6.09 18.66 13.43
CA LYS A 313 6.13 19.97 14.09
C LYS A 313 7.53 20.28 14.60
N GLN A 314 8.16 19.35 15.28
CA GLN A 314 9.52 19.55 15.80
C GLN A 314 10.55 19.72 14.67
N ALA A 315 10.44 18.97 13.58
CA ALA A 315 11.30 19.15 12.41
C ALA A 315 11.11 20.54 11.77
N PHE A 316 9.89 21.04 11.70
CA PHE A 316 9.58 22.37 11.16
C PHE A 316 10.09 23.48 12.07
N ASP A 317 9.94 23.38 13.39
CA ASP A 317 10.50 24.32 14.35
C ASP A 317 12.03 24.43 14.20
N TYR A 318 12.72 23.30 13.95
CA TYR A 318 14.16 23.28 13.69
C TYR A 318 14.54 23.88 12.33
N LEU A 319 13.75 23.65 11.27
CA LEU A 319 13.97 24.27 9.96
C LEU A 319 13.82 25.80 10.04
N GLU A 320 12.83 26.30 10.75
CA GLU A 320 12.65 27.75 10.98
C GLU A 320 13.83 28.33 11.78
N LEU A 321 14.31 27.63 12.81
CA LEU A 321 15.49 28.03 13.56
C LEU A 321 16.73 28.09 12.67
N LEU A 322 16.97 27.08 11.84
CA LEU A 322 18.12 27.07 10.90
C LEU A 322 17.99 28.16 9.84
N ASP A 323 16.78 28.46 9.37
CA ASP A 323 16.51 29.54 8.42
C ASP A 323 16.79 30.95 9.01
N SER A 324 16.58 31.10 10.31
CA SER A 324 16.84 32.37 11.00
C SER A 324 18.34 32.78 10.98
N GLY A 325 19.23 31.80 10.82
CA GLY A 325 20.67 32.00 10.94
C GLY A 325 21.16 32.34 12.36
N HIS A 326 20.23 32.31 13.35
CA HIS A 326 20.52 32.67 14.75
C HIS A 326 20.35 31.41 15.64
N TYR A 327 21.40 30.61 15.72
CA TYR A 327 21.43 29.37 16.51
C TYR A 327 22.79 29.22 17.20
N SER A 328 22.79 28.60 18.37
CA SER A 328 24.01 28.24 19.09
C SER A 328 24.48 26.84 18.68
N HIS A 329 25.74 26.52 19.01
CA HIS A 329 26.27 25.17 18.82
C HIS A 329 25.46 24.10 19.58
N ASP A 330 25.03 24.39 20.81
CA ASP A 330 24.19 23.47 21.60
C ASP A 330 22.84 23.19 20.93
N GLN A 331 22.29 24.19 20.22
CA GLN A 331 21.06 23.99 19.44
C GLN A 331 21.32 23.09 18.22
N LEU A 332 22.46 23.25 17.53
CA LEU A 332 22.85 22.34 16.45
C LEU A 332 23.03 20.90 16.95
N GLU A 333 23.69 20.70 18.09
CA GLU A 333 23.80 19.38 18.71
C GLU A 333 22.42 18.77 19.08
N THR A 334 21.49 19.60 19.50
CA THR A 334 20.12 19.16 19.80
C THR A 334 19.40 18.69 18.54
N ILE A 335 19.57 19.40 17.43
CA ILE A 335 19.02 19.00 16.12
C ILE A 335 19.68 17.72 15.63
N ILE A 336 21.00 17.56 15.77
CA ILE A 336 21.72 16.32 15.45
C ILE A 336 21.11 15.15 16.22
N ARG A 337 20.93 15.29 17.53
CA ARG A 337 20.31 14.24 18.37
C ARG A 337 18.90 13.88 17.90
N PHE A 338 18.10 14.88 17.52
CA PHE A 338 16.77 14.65 16.96
C PHE A 338 16.83 13.86 15.66
N VAL A 339 17.67 14.25 14.69
CA VAL A 339 17.82 13.54 13.41
C VAL A 339 18.31 12.11 13.61
N GLN A 340 19.31 11.91 14.47
CA GLN A 340 19.90 10.58 14.66
C GLN A 340 19.07 9.65 15.54
N GLN A 341 18.45 10.17 16.59
CA GLN A 341 17.79 9.34 17.61
C GLN A 341 16.28 9.26 17.41
N GLN A 342 15.61 10.33 16.98
CA GLN A 342 14.19 10.32 16.77
C GLN A 342 13.80 10.05 15.32
N LEU A 343 14.49 10.67 14.36
CA LEU A 343 14.25 10.39 12.93
C LEU A 343 15.04 9.18 12.41
N ARG A 344 15.86 8.55 13.26
CA ARG A 344 16.61 7.32 12.94
C ARG A 344 17.50 7.44 11.69
N CYS A 345 17.96 8.64 11.37
CA CYS A 345 18.89 8.88 10.27
C CYS A 345 20.29 9.13 10.85
N ARG A 346 21.16 8.14 10.74
CA ARG A 346 22.51 8.16 11.35
C ARG A 346 23.57 8.44 10.30
N LYS A 347 24.52 9.30 10.65
CA LYS A 347 25.72 9.60 9.87
C LYS A 347 26.92 9.44 10.77
N SER A 348 27.83 8.51 10.43
CA SER A 348 28.98 8.16 11.29
C SER A 348 30.00 9.30 11.42
N ASP A 349 30.20 10.05 10.36
CA ASP A 349 31.17 11.15 10.22
C ASP A 349 30.55 12.55 10.48
N ILE A 350 29.40 12.61 11.15
CA ILE A 350 28.70 13.89 11.39
C ILE A 350 29.54 14.87 12.22
N LYS A 351 30.43 14.37 13.05
CA LYS A 351 31.33 15.16 13.90
C LYS A 351 32.46 15.85 13.10
N ASP A 352 32.71 15.36 11.89
CA ASP A 352 33.76 15.87 11.02
C ASP A 352 33.26 17.00 10.11
N LEU A 353 31.94 17.34 10.19
CA LEU A 353 31.35 18.43 9.42
C LEU A 353 31.56 19.76 10.13
N GLU A 354 32.06 20.75 9.37
CA GLU A 354 32.04 22.14 9.79
C GLU A 354 30.60 22.67 9.92
N ASP A 355 30.36 23.65 10.77
CA ASP A 355 29.02 24.16 11.08
C ASP A 355 28.18 24.51 9.82
N ALA A 356 28.80 25.07 8.80
CA ALA A 356 28.12 25.45 7.56
C ALA A 356 27.63 24.21 6.80
N ASP A 357 28.47 23.19 6.66
CA ASP A 357 28.14 21.94 6.00
C ASP A 357 27.13 21.13 6.84
N LEU A 358 27.27 21.19 8.15
CA LEU A 358 26.34 20.58 9.10
C LEU A 358 24.93 21.17 8.95
N VAL A 359 24.78 22.48 8.86
CA VAL A 359 23.49 23.14 8.65
C VAL A 359 22.85 22.71 7.33
N ILE A 360 23.65 22.68 6.24
CA ILE A 360 23.18 22.21 4.93
C ILE A 360 22.67 20.73 5.04
N TYR A 361 23.44 19.89 5.70
CA TYR A 361 23.07 18.49 5.94
C TYR A 361 21.77 18.38 6.74
N LEU A 362 21.65 19.07 7.88
CA LEU A 362 20.48 19.04 8.75
C LEU A 362 19.23 19.52 8.01
N ARG A 363 19.32 20.64 7.28
CA ARG A 363 18.21 21.14 6.46
C ARG A 363 17.75 20.11 5.44
N LYS A 364 18.69 19.45 4.73
CA LYS A 364 18.39 18.41 3.77
C LYS A 364 17.70 17.21 4.42
N LYS A 365 18.09 16.84 5.65
CA LYS A 365 17.51 15.68 6.35
C LYS A 365 16.16 15.97 7.02
N LEU A 366 15.89 17.22 7.36
CA LEU A 366 14.64 17.66 7.99
C LEU A 366 13.53 18.01 6.99
N ASN A 367 13.91 18.61 5.83
CA ASN A 367 12.93 19.08 4.84
C ASN A 367 12.65 18.02 3.77
N ARG A 368 11.96 16.97 4.16
CA ARG A 368 11.58 15.84 3.31
C ARG A 368 10.16 15.39 3.64
N PRO A 369 9.46 14.70 2.71
CA PRO A 369 8.25 13.98 3.06
C PRO A 369 8.51 13.04 4.25
N MET A 370 7.51 12.84 5.10
CA MET A 370 7.62 12.00 6.29
C MET A 370 6.54 10.94 6.27
N ARG A 371 6.87 9.73 6.74
CA ARG A 371 5.90 8.66 6.98
C ARG A 371 6.15 8.00 8.34
N VAL A 372 5.05 7.62 8.98
CA VAL A 372 5.04 6.73 10.13
C VAL A 372 4.32 5.47 9.72
N CYS A 373 4.98 4.32 9.89
CA CYS A 373 4.49 3.03 9.42
C CYS A 373 4.25 2.11 10.62
N GLY A 374 3.06 1.54 10.71
CA GLY A 374 2.76 0.47 11.64
C GLY A 374 3.53 -0.80 11.24
N MET A 375 4.14 -1.46 12.23
CA MET A 375 4.81 -2.74 12.06
C MET A 375 4.21 -3.77 13.01
N VAL A 376 3.91 -4.95 12.49
CA VAL A 376 3.30 -6.04 13.23
C VAL A 376 4.34 -7.11 13.51
N LYS A 377 4.27 -7.75 14.68
CA LYS A 377 5.14 -8.90 15.00
C LYS A 377 4.97 -9.99 13.95
N ASN A 378 6.09 -10.54 13.50
CA ASN A 378 6.12 -11.56 12.46
C ASN A 378 5.47 -12.86 12.96
N VAL A 379 4.47 -13.33 12.23
CA VAL A 379 3.74 -14.58 12.47
C VAL A 379 3.81 -15.52 11.27
N GLY A 380 4.79 -15.32 10.38
CA GLY A 380 5.00 -16.13 9.18
C GLY A 380 4.35 -15.53 7.92
N GLU A 381 3.94 -14.26 7.94
CA GLU A 381 3.39 -13.60 6.77
C GLU A 381 4.49 -13.30 5.73
N PRO A 382 4.24 -13.57 4.44
CA PRO A 382 5.11 -13.13 3.36
C PRO A 382 4.96 -11.63 3.13
N GLY A 383 6.05 -10.96 2.77
CA GLY A 383 6.03 -9.55 2.40
C GLY A 383 7.29 -8.81 2.82
N GLY A 384 7.21 -7.48 2.70
CA GLY A 384 8.29 -6.60 3.11
C GLY A 384 8.40 -6.48 4.63
N GLY A 385 9.58 -6.15 5.09
CA GLY A 385 9.89 -5.94 6.49
C GLY A 385 10.63 -4.63 6.75
N PRO A 386 10.74 -4.22 8.02
CA PRO A 386 11.46 -3.04 8.44
C PRO A 386 12.96 -3.33 8.56
N PHE A 387 13.79 -2.48 7.95
CA PHE A 387 15.25 -2.60 7.97
C PHE A 387 15.93 -1.25 8.22
N LEU A 388 17.15 -1.31 8.71
CA LEU A 388 18.14 -0.24 8.67
C LEU A 388 19.04 -0.51 7.46
N ALA A 389 19.08 0.43 6.52
CA ALA A 389 19.84 0.31 5.28
C ALA A 389 20.75 1.51 5.04
N TYR A 390 21.84 1.27 4.34
CA TYR A 390 22.76 2.33 3.90
C TYR A 390 22.16 3.09 2.72
N ASN A 391 22.23 4.40 2.77
CA ASN A 391 21.84 5.30 1.69
C ASN A 391 23.06 5.72 0.86
N PRO A 392 22.89 6.21 -0.39
CA PRO A 392 23.98 6.64 -1.24
C PRO A 392 24.86 7.74 -0.64
N ASP A 393 24.33 8.55 0.28
CA ASP A 393 25.06 9.61 0.98
C ASP A 393 25.79 9.15 2.25
N GLY A 394 25.93 7.85 2.44
CA GLY A 394 26.60 7.22 3.59
C GLY A 394 25.81 7.25 4.90
N THR A 395 24.58 7.75 4.89
CA THR A 395 23.70 7.64 6.07
C THR A 395 23.06 6.27 6.17
N VAL A 396 22.65 5.88 7.39
CA VAL A 396 21.83 4.71 7.65
C VAL A 396 20.47 5.18 8.13
N SER A 397 19.41 4.71 7.48
CA SER A 397 18.03 5.06 7.83
C SER A 397 17.07 3.87 7.73
N LEU A 398 15.85 4.08 8.23
CA LEU A 398 14.80 3.09 8.18
C LEU A 398 14.23 2.95 6.77
N GLN A 399 14.09 1.71 6.30
CA GLN A 399 13.57 1.34 4.98
C GLN A 399 12.63 0.14 5.10
N ILE A 400 11.61 0.09 4.23
CA ILE A 400 10.80 -1.11 4.03
C ILE A 400 11.36 -1.85 2.83
N LEU A 401 11.80 -3.08 3.01
CA LEU A 401 12.41 -3.90 1.96
C LEU A 401 11.73 -5.24 1.82
N GLU A 402 11.70 -5.74 0.60
CA GLU A 402 11.27 -7.09 0.27
C GLU A 402 12.48 -7.99 0.01
N SER A 403 12.30 -9.31 0.12
CA SER A 403 13.39 -10.29 -0.09
C SER A 403 14.06 -10.17 -1.46
N SER A 404 13.33 -9.76 -2.50
CA SER A 404 13.85 -9.53 -3.85
C SER A 404 14.88 -8.39 -3.93
N GLN A 405 14.89 -7.49 -2.95
CA GLN A 405 15.80 -6.34 -2.88
C GLN A 405 17.09 -6.64 -2.09
N ILE A 406 17.21 -7.83 -1.53
CA ILE A 406 18.30 -8.28 -0.65
C ILE A 406 19.01 -9.44 -1.33
N ASP A 407 20.36 -9.46 -1.28
CA ASP A 407 21.12 -10.61 -1.76
C ASP A 407 20.97 -11.79 -0.81
N MET A 408 20.02 -12.67 -1.10
CA MET A 408 19.74 -13.86 -0.32
C MET A 408 20.79 -14.97 -0.52
N ASN A 409 21.75 -14.81 -1.46
CA ASN A 409 22.88 -15.70 -1.62
C ASN A 409 24.06 -15.32 -0.69
N ASP A 410 24.06 -14.08 -0.18
CA ASP A 410 24.98 -13.64 0.86
C ASP A 410 24.49 -14.16 2.23
N PRO A 411 25.24 -15.07 2.92
CA PRO A 411 24.80 -15.64 4.19
C PRO A 411 24.59 -14.58 5.29
N GLU A 412 25.36 -13.50 5.29
CA GLU A 412 25.22 -12.42 6.27
C GLU A 412 23.91 -11.65 6.06
N LYS A 413 23.62 -11.27 4.80
CA LYS A 413 22.38 -10.56 4.46
C LYS A 413 21.15 -11.43 4.67
N LYS A 414 21.23 -12.70 4.29
CA LYS A 414 20.17 -13.68 4.58
C LYS A 414 19.91 -13.80 6.08
N ALA A 415 20.95 -13.91 6.90
CA ALA A 415 20.80 -13.99 8.35
C ALA A 415 20.20 -12.70 8.94
N MET A 416 20.52 -11.51 8.41
CA MET A 416 19.90 -10.25 8.81
C MET A 416 18.40 -10.26 8.47
N PHE A 417 18.03 -10.73 7.27
CA PHE A 417 16.64 -10.85 6.86
C PHE A 417 15.85 -11.81 7.75
N GLU A 418 16.39 -13.00 8.02
CA GLU A 418 15.75 -14.04 8.83
C GLU A 418 15.60 -13.66 10.32
N LYS A 419 16.41 -12.73 10.82
CA LYS A 419 16.30 -12.15 12.16
C LYS A 419 15.19 -11.10 12.29
N GLY A 420 14.49 -10.77 11.21
CA GLY A 420 13.39 -9.83 11.23
C GLY A 420 12.29 -10.23 12.22
N THR A 421 11.99 -9.36 13.17
CA THR A 421 10.99 -9.59 14.22
C THR A 421 9.60 -9.09 13.85
N HIS A 422 9.51 -8.26 12.81
CA HIS A 422 8.29 -7.60 12.38
C HIS A 422 8.17 -7.63 10.85
N PHE A 423 6.96 -7.44 10.37
CA PHE A 423 6.67 -7.25 8.95
C PHE A 423 5.84 -5.98 8.72
N ASN A 424 5.80 -5.53 7.45
CA ASN A 424 5.05 -4.37 7.01
C ASN A 424 3.62 -4.76 6.59
N PRO A 425 2.57 -4.37 7.36
CA PRO A 425 1.18 -4.64 7.00
C PRO A 425 0.63 -3.66 5.95
N VAL A 426 1.43 -2.70 5.50
CA VAL A 426 1.03 -1.54 4.67
C VAL A 426 0.00 -0.68 5.41
N ASP A 427 0.42 -0.14 6.52
CA ASP A 427 -0.34 0.77 7.38
C ASP A 427 0.48 2.03 7.64
N LEU A 428 0.28 3.06 6.80
CA LEU A 428 1.11 4.25 6.77
C LEU A 428 0.29 5.51 7.00
N VAL A 429 0.93 6.48 7.65
CA VAL A 429 0.46 7.88 7.69
C VAL A 429 1.60 8.76 7.18
N CYS A 430 1.30 9.63 6.21
CA CYS A 430 2.27 10.41 5.47
C CYS A 430 2.02 11.91 5.60
N ALA A 431 3.08 12.71 5.70
CA ALA A 431 3.06 14.16 5.60
C ALA A 431 3.78 14.58 4.32
N VAL A 432 3.08 15.31 3.45
CA VAL A 432 3.51 15.55 2.06
C VAL A 432 3.68 17.04 1.71
N ARG A 433 3.75 17.91 2.73
CA ARG A 433 4.08 19.34 2.58
C ARG A 433 5.30 19.71 3.39
N ASP A 434 6.05 20.69 2.87
CA ASP A 434 7.16 21.29 3.55
C ASP A 434 6.72 22.25 4.68
N TYR A 435 7.69 22.77 5.46
CA TYR A 435 7.42 23.69 6.58
C TYR A 435 6.89 25.07 6.14
N LYS A 436 6.95 25.39 4.84
CA LYS A 436 6.35 26.60 4.23
C LYS A 436 4.94 26.33 3.66
N GLY A 437 4.45 25.11 3.78
CA GLY A 437 3.13 24.69 3.29
C GLY A 437 3.10 24.30 1.81
N ASN A 438 4.24 24.25 1.11
CA ASN A 438 4.30 23.82 -0.28
C ASN A 438 4.23 22.29 -0.38
N LYS A 439 3.58 21.78 -1.41
CA LYS A 439 3.64 20.35 -1.72
C LYS A 439 5.05 19.94 -2.10
N PHE A 440 5.51 18.82 -1.55
CA PHE A 440 6.66 18.14 -2.11
C PHE A 440 6.35 17.56 -3.49
N ASN A 441 7.33 17.61 -4.41
CA ASN A 441 7.30 16.77 -5.59
C ASN A 441 7.83 15.38 -5.19
N LEU A 442 6.91 14.45 -4.91
CA LEU A 442 7.25 13.13 -4.37
C LEU A 442 8.13 12.30 -5.31
N LEU A 443 8.11 12.59 -6.61
CA LEU A 443 8.91 11.88 -7.61
C LEU A 443 10.40 12.12 -7.46
N GLN A 444 10.80 13.22 -6.78
CA GLN A 444 12.21 13.52 -6.49
C GLN A 444 12.81 12.66 -5.38
N TYR A 445 11.97 11.97 -4.61
CA TYR A 445 12.35 11.14 -3.46
C TYR A 445 12.34 9.64 -3.76
N VAL A 446 12.14 9.27 -5.04
CA VAL A 446 12.13 7.89 -5.51
C VAL A 446 13.56 7.41 -5.75
N ASP A 447 13.94 6.27 -5.17
CA ASP A 447 15.16 5.57 -5.54
C ASP A 447 14.91 4.66 -6.73
N LYS A 448 15.24 5.13 -7.93
CA LYS A 448 15.06 4.41 -9.18
C LYS A 448 15.88 3.11 -9.28
N ALA A 449 16.93 2.98 -8.46
CA ALA A 449 17.77 1.77 -8.43
C ALA A 449 17.12 0.57 -7.70
N THR A 450 15.92 0.76 -7.14
CA THR A 450 15.21 -0.28 -6.36
C THR A 450 14.04 -0.93 -7.10
N GLY A 451 13.96 -0.76 -8.42
CA GLY A 451 13.06 -1.57 -9.25
C GLY A 451 13.48 -3.03 -9.26
N PHE A 452 12.72 -3.89 -9.87
CA PHE A 452 13.10 -5.28 -10.09
C PHE A 452 12.55 -5.85 -11.41
N ILE A 453 13.15 -6.95 -11.85
CA ILE A 453 12.77 -7.66 -13.06
C ILE A 453 12.01 -8.92 -12.67
N SER A 454 10.79 -9.08 -13.19
CA SER A 454 10.00 -10.29 -13.02
C SER A 454 9.89 -11.04 -14.36
N TYR A 455 9.86 -12.38 -14.28
CA TYR A 455 9.71 -13.25 -15.44
C TYR A 455 8.24 -13.62 -15.59
N LYS A 456 7.73 -13.48 -16.81
CA LYS A 456 6.33 -13.74 -17.17
C LYS A 456 6.30 -14.51 -18.50
N SER A 457 5.11 -14.88 -18.92
CA SER A 457 4.88 -15.42 -20.26
C SER A 457 3.64 -14.78 -20.89
N LYS A 458 3.62 -14.70 -22.20
CA LYS A 458 2.46 -14.30 -23.00
C LYS A 458 2.38 -15.14 -24.28
N ASN A 459 1.25 -15.78 -24.51
CA ASN A 459 1.04 -16.64 -25.68
C ASN A 459 2.14 -17.71 -25.86
N GLY A 460 2.59 -18.31 -24.73
CA GLY A 460 3.63 -19.34 -24.73
C GLY A 460 5.06 -18.81 -24.93
N LYS A 461 5.27 -17.50 -24.98
CA LYS A 461 6.59 -16.87 -25.06
C LYS A 461 6.98 -16.25 -23.75
N ASP A 462 8.19 -16.54 -23.28
CA ASP A 462 8.75 -15.94 -22.08
C ASP A 462 9.12 -14.48 -22.32
N LEU A 463 8.93 -13.65 -21.31
CA LEU A 463 9.27 -12.24 -21.31
C LEU A 463 9.74 -11.77 -19.95
N LYS A 464 10.46 -10.67 -19.93
CA LYS A 464 10.85 -9.91 -18.76
C LYS A 464 9.93 -8.70 -18.62
N ALA A 465 9.43 -8.49 -17.40
CA ALA A 465 8.66 -7.30 -17.03
C ALA A 465 9.45 -6.48 -16.01
N LEU A 466 9.47 -5.18 -16.20
CA LEU A 466 10.09 -4.22 -15.28
C LEU A 466 9.04 -3.76 -14.27
N GLU A 467 9.33 -3.94 -13.01
CA GLU A 467 8.55 -3.40 -11.90
C GLU A 467 9.21 -2.12 -11.39
N LEU A 468 8.45 -1.03 -11.28
CA LEU A 468 8.92 0.21 -10.70
C LEU A 468 9.21 0.05 -9.21
N PRO A 469 10.05 0.93 -8.59
CA PRO A 469 10.23 0.95 -7.15
C PRO A 469 8.89 0.97 -6.42
N GLY A 470 8.64 -0.02 -5.55
CA GLY A 470 7.35 -0.18 -4.88
C GLY A 470 6.93 1.06 -4.09
N LEU A 471 5.62 1.34 -3.99
CA LEU A 471 5.08 2.58 -3.41
C LEU A 471 5.62 2.86 -2.00
N TRP A 472 5.60 1.86 -1.13
CA TRP A 472 6.12 1.94 0.25
C TRP A 472 7.54 1.42 0.42
N ASN A 473 8.19 1.01 -0.67
CA ASN A 473 9.60 0.62 -0.72
C ASN A 473 10.44 1.76 -1.31
N GLY A 474 11.02 1.56 -2.49
CA GLY A 474 11.90 2.53 -3.12
C GLY A 474 11.25 3.84 -3.53
N SER A 475 9.93 3.90 -3.75
CA SER A 475 9.25 5.17 -4.04
C SER A 475 9.25 6.14 -2.86
N MET A 476 9.38 5.63 -1.63
CA MET A 476 9.49 6.44 -0.41
C MET A 476 10.86 6.29 0.27
N SER A 477 11.88 5.89 -0.47
CA SER A 477 13.22 5.61 0.05
C SER A 477 13.88 6.82 0.71
N ASP A 478 13.77 8.01 0.12
CA ASP A 478 14.36 9.23 0.67
C ASP A 478 13.37 10.04 1.56
N TRP A 479 12.35 9.39 2.09
CA TRP A 479 11.45 9.98 3.08
C TRP A 479 11.98 9.79 4.50
N ILE A 480 11.65 10.71 5.40
CA ILE A 480 11.79 10.47 6.83
C ILE A 480 10.83 9.33 7.18
N THR A 481 11.37 8.23 7.69
CA THR A 481 10.60 7.02 7.99
C THR A 481 10.73 6.66 9.47
N ILE A 482 9.59 6.43 10.14
CA ILE A 482 9.50 6.00 11.52
C ILE A 482 8.64 4.74 11.57
N PHE A 483 9.11 3.73 12.30
CA PHE A 483 8.37 2.50 12.55
C PHE A 483 7.81 2.47 13.96
N VAL A 484 6.54 2.08 14.07
CA VAL A 484 5.83 1.95 15.35
C VAL A 484 5.20 0.56 15.42
N GLU A 485 5.41 -0.15 16.52
CA GLU A 485 4.74 -1.44 16.73
C GLU A 485 3.23 -1.23 16.89
N VAL A 486 2.47 -2.00 16.12
CA VAL A 486 1.00 -2.06 16.21
C VAL A 486 0.57 -3.52 16.42
N PRO A 487 -0.54 -3.79 17.12
CA PRO A 487 -0.97 -5.15 17.37
C PRO A 487 -1.44 -5.87 16.11
N LEU A 488 -1.34 -7.20 16.11
CA LEU A 488 -1.79 -8.04 15.01
C LEU A 488 -3.28 -7.84 14.66
N SER A 489 -4.11 -7.46 15.64
CA SER A 489 -5.53 -7.15 15.46
C SER A 489 -5.81 -6.03 14.46
N THR A 490 -4.82 -5.18 14.15
CA THR A 490 -4.93 -4.14 13.11
C THR A 490 -4.70 -4.65 11.69
N PHE A 491 -4.28 -5.91 11.53
CA PHE A 491 -3.93 -6.52 10.24
C PHE A 491 -4.83 -7.72 9.95
N ASN A 492 -5.71 -7.58 8.97
CA ASN A 492 -6.66 -8.62 8.58
C ASN A 492 -6.83 -8.67 7.05
N PRO A 493 -5.77 -8.96 6.30
CA PRO A 493 -5.84 -9.01 4.85
C PRO A 493 -6.62 -10.23 4.40
N VAL A 494 -7.49 -10.05 3.40
CA VAL A 494 -8.21 -11.14 2.74
C VAL A 494 -7.40 -11.60 1.54
N LYS A 495 -6.66 -12.70 1.69
CA LYS A 495 -5.85 -13.32 0.63
C LYS A 495 -6.63 -14.39 -0.12
N THR A 496 -7.44 -15.16 0.60
CA THR A 496 -8.33 -16.18 0.07
C THR A 496 -9.77 -15.92 0.50
N VAL A 497 -10.75 -16.52 -0.18
CA VAL A 497 -12.16 -16.35 0.20
C VAL A 497 -12.44 -16.88 1.61
N ASN A 498 -11.72 -17.90 2.05
CA ASN A 498 -11.90 -18.48 3.38
C ASN A 498 -11.38 -17.58 4.53
N ASP A 499 -10.64 -16.52 4.21
CA ASP A 499 -10.24 -15.52 5.21
C ASP A 499 -11.40 -14.60 5.63
N LEU A 500 -12.56 -14.72 4.97
CA LEU A 500 -13.80 -14.03 5.33
C LEU A 500 -14.65 -14.78 6.39
N LEU A 501 -14.22 -15.95 6.84
CA LEU A 501 -14.93 -16.80 7.80
C LEU A 501 -14.63 -16.43 9.25
#